data_070b4a77c4b0d4967abc8aaf4bd22f53
#
_entry.id   070b4a77c4b0d4967abc8aaf4bd22f53
#
_cell.length_a   1.000
_cell.length_b   1.000
_cell.length_c   1.000
_cell.angle_alpha   90.00
_cell.angle_beta   90.00
_cell.angle_gamma   90.00
#
_symmetry.space_group_name_H-M   'P 1'
#
loop_
_entity.id
_entity.type
_entity.pdbx_description
1 polymer ?
#
loop_
_entity_poly.entity_id
_entity_poly.type
_entity_poly.pdbx_seq_one_letter_code
_entity_poly.pdbx_strand_id
1 'polypeptide(L)'
;HGAGNLGRQAALLAGLPITTSGVTVNRFCSSGLQTIATAANYVRNDGADVVVAGGVESLSFPGGGGSMQNNDPKLAQQYPAIFMPMIDTADIVAERYKISREYQDEFSLESQRRMAAAQQANKFADEIVPMATKMKVVNKETKEESIVDYVVNRDECNRPDTTLEGLAKLAPVRGEGKFITAGNA
;
A
#
# COMPACT_ATOMS: atom_id res chain seq x y z
N HIS A 1 9.92 -9.46 5.02
CA HIS A 1 10.67 -10.23 4.00
C HIS A 1 11.31 -11.53 4.49
N GLY A 2 11.23 -11.91 5.76
CA GLY A 2 11.79 -13.14 6.30
C GLY A 2 10.82 -14.33 6.41
N ALA A 3 9.59 -14.18 5.96
CA ALA A 3 8.54 -15.19 6.20
C ALA A 3 8.59 -16.42 5.27
N GLY A 4 9.56 -16.51 4.36
CA GLY A 4 9.59 -17.58 3.37
C GLY A 4 8.39 -17.55 2.44
N ASN A 5 7.72 -18.70 2.25
CA ASN A 5 6.54 -18.76 1.40
C ASN A 5 5.27 -18.35 2.17
N LEU A 6 4.96 -17.05 2.20
CA LEU A 6 3.82 -16.49 2.92
C LEU A 6 2.48 -17.03 2.36
N GLY A 7 2.36 -17.19 1.04
CA GLY A 7 1.16 -17.75 0.42
C GLY A 7 0.85 -19.16 0.94
N ARG A 8 1.88 -20.01 1.09
CA ARG A 8 1.71 -21.34 1.67
C ARG A 8 1.33 -21.30 3.15
N GLN A 9 1.95 -20.42 3.93
CA GLN A 9 1.65 -20.27 5.36
C GLN A 9 0.22 -19.79 5.57
N ALA A 10 -0.22 -18.80 4.79
CA ALA A 10 -1.60 -18.29 4.85
C ALA A 10 -2.63 -19.37 4.49
N ALA A 11 -2.37 -20.18 3.45
CA ALA A 11 -3.24 -21.28 3.05
C ALA A 11 -3.43 -22.29 4.18
N LEU A 12 -2.35 -22.72 4.84
CA LEU A 12 -2.41 -23.68 5.96
C LEU A 12 -3.09 -23.07 7.20
N LEU A 13 -2.80 -21.82 7.53
CA LEU A 13 -3.43 -21.12 8.64
C LEU A 13 -4.94 -20.94 8.43
N ALA A 14 -5.37 -20.75 7.19
CA ALA A 14 -6.78 -20.71 6.82
C ALA A 14 -7.48 -22.09 6.85
N GLY A 15 -6.76 -23.16 7.18
CA GLY A 15 -7.33 -24.51 7.28
C GLY A 15 -7.43 -25.26 5.95
N LEU A 16 -6.76 -24.79 4.89
CA LEU A 16 -6.72 -25.52 3.63
C LEU A 16 -5.94 -26.84 3.76
N PRO A 17 -6.25 -27.86 2.96
CA PRO A 17 -5.56 -29.17 3.01
C PRO A 17 -4.03 -29.05 2.88
N ILE A 18 -3.31 -29.94 3.54
CA ILE A 18 -1.82 -30.01 3.47
C ILE A 18 -1.32 -30.18 2.03
N THR A 19 -2.15 -30.70 1.13
CA THR A 19 -1.85 -30.86 -0.30
C THR A 19 -1.95 -29.58 -1.10
N THR A 20 -2.56 -28.49 -0.53
CA THR A 20 -2.67 -27.19 -1.20
C THR A 20 -1.29 -26.59 -1.35
N SER A 21 -0.84 -26.34 -2.56
CA SER A 21 0.41 -25.62 -2.81
C SER A 21 0.27 -24.12 -2.56
N GLY A 22 1.37 -23.43 -2.45
CA GLY A 22 1.38 -21.96 -2.33
C GLY A 22 2.64 -21.38 -2.92
N VAL A 23 2.55 -20.20 -3.48
CA VAL A 23 3.66 -19.42 -4.02
C VAL A 23 3.58 -17.99 -3.54
N THR A 24 4.71 -17.37 -3.33
CA THR A 24 4.82 -15.95 -2.98
C THR A 24 5.64 -15.25 -4.04
N VAL A 25 5.08 -14.19 -4.61
CA VAL A 25 5.74 -13.36 -5.61
C VAL A 25 5.86 -11.94 -5.11
N ASN A 26 6.89 -11.25 -5.54
CA ASN A 26 7.07 -9.84 -5.26
C ASN A 26 7.37 -9.09 -6.57
N ARG A 27 6.47 -8.19 -6.93
CA ARG A 27 6.62 -7.22 -8.00
C ARG A 27 6.20 -5.83 -7.49
N PHE A 28 6.53 -5.53 -6.24
CA PHE A 28 6.15 -4.30 -5.53
C PHE A 28 4.64 -4.01 -5.66
N CYS A 29 4.27 -2.78 -5.99
CA CYS A 29 2.87 -2.36 -6.12
C CYS A 29 2.07 -3.14 -7.17
N SER A 30 2.73 -3.81 -8.11
CA SER A 30 2.09 -4.66 -9.14
C SER A 30 1.89 -6.12 -8.70
N SER A 31 2.26 -6.49 -7.47
CA SER A 31 2.21 -7.88 -6.99
C SER A 31 0.79 -8.46 -7.05
N GLY A 32 -0.23 -7.68 -6.64
CA GLY A 32 -1.62 -8.13 -6.66
C GLY A 32 -2.10 -8.48 -8.08
N LEU A 33 -1.85 -7.62 -9.06
CA LEU A 33 -2.19 -7.91 -10.45
C LEU A 33 -1.38 -9.11 -11.01
N GLN A 34 -0.11 -9.23 -10.61
CA GLN A 34 0.73 -10.36 -11.00
C GLN A 34 0.20 -11.69 -10.46
N THR A 35 -0.25 -11.74 -9.20
CA THR A 35 -0.82 -12.97 -8.62
C THR A 35 -2.10 -13.39 -9.33
N ILE A 36 -2.98 -12.44 -9.67
CA ILE A 36 -4.20 -12.72 -10.44
C ILE A 36 -3.87 -13.28 -11.83
N ALA A 37 -2.95 -12.66 -12.56
CA ALA A 37 -2.52 -13.13 -13.87
C ALA A 37 -1.90 -14.53 -13.81
N THR A 38 -1.08 -14.80 -12.78
CA THR A 38 -0.47 -16.11 -12.55
C THR A 38 -1.54 -17.17 -12.23
N ALA A 39 -2.48 -16.86 -11.33
CA ALA A 39 -3.59 -17.75 -10.99
C ALA A 39 -4.45 -18.10 -12.22
N ALA A 40 -4.77 -17.09 -13.04
CA ALA A 40 -5.50 -17.32 -14.28
C ALA A 40 -4.76 -18.27 -15.24
N ASN A 41 -3.43 -18.16 -15.32
CA ASN A 41 -2.63 -19.07 -16.14
C ASN A 41 -2.60 -20.50 -15.58
N TYR A 42 -2.54 -20.69 -14.27
CA TYR A 42 -2.64 -22.02 -13.66
C TYR A 42 -3.96 -22.71 -13.98
N VAL A 43 -5.07 -21.98 -13.92
CA VAL A 43 -6.38 -22.54 -14.29
C VAL A 43 -6.45 -22.86 -15.80
N ARG A 44 -5.95 -21.97 -16.65
CA ARG A 44 -6.10 -22.10 -18.11
C ARG A 44 -5.14 -23.10 -18.75
N ASN A 45 -3.91 -23.18 -18.24
CA ASN A 45 -2.82 -23.88 -18.92
C ASN A 45 -2.30 -25.08 -18.14
N ASP A 46 -2.36 -25.05 -16.81
CA ASP A 46 -1.76 -26.08 -15.96
C ASP A 46 -2.79 -27.01 -15.31
N GLY A 47 -4.08 -26.83 -15.65
CA GLY A 47 -5.16 -27.73 -15.21
C GLY A 47 -5.52 -27.62 -13.73
N ALA A 48 -5.23 -26.50 -13.08
CA ALA A 48 -5.69 -26.26 -11.72
C ALA A 48 -7.20 -25.92 -11.73
N ASP A 49 -8.00 -26.62 -10.92
CA ASP A 49 -9.43 -26.38 -10.83
C ASP A 49 -9.78 -25.06 -10.14
N VAL A 50 -9.05 -24.75 -9.06
CA VAL A 50 -9.28 -23.55 -8.25
C VAL A 50 -7.94 -22.96 -7.78
N VAL A 51 -7.77 -21.66 -7.95
CA VAL A 51 -6.61 -20.91 -7.45
C VAL A 51 -7.08 -19.65 -6.75
N VAL A 52 -6.52 -19.38 -5.56
CA VAL A 52 -6.75 -18.14 -4.83
C VAL A 52 -5.56 -17.20 -5.05
N ALA A 53 -5.84 -15.96 -5.46
CA ALA A 53 -4.85 -14.90 -5.60
C ALA A 53 -5.13 -13.77 -4.61
N GLY A 54 -4.08 -13.23 -4.01
CA GLY A 54 -4.21 -12.13 -3.05
C GLY A 54 -2.90 -11.40 -2.85
N GLY A 55 -2.92 -10.41 -1.98
CA GLY A 55 -1.74 -9.65 -1.60
C GLY A 55 -1.84 -9.14 -0.17
N VAL A 56 -0.70 -8.95 0.45
CA VAL A 56 -0.57 -8.36 1.78
C VAL A 56 0.69 -7.52 1.85
N GLU A 57 0.61 -6.39 2.52
CA GLU A 57 1.77 -5.52 2.76
C GLU A 57 1.68 -4.91 4.17
N SER A 58 2.84 -4.69 4.78
CA SER A 58 2.95 -3.98 6.05
C SER A 58 4.04 -2.93 5.96
N LEU A 59 3.66 -1.68 5.83
CA LEU A 59 4.59 -0.54 5.76
C LEU A 59 5.14 -0.15 7.14
N SER A 60 4.41 -0.46 8.21
CA SER A 60 4.77 -0.12 9.60
C SER A 60 5.68 -1.16 10.25
N PHE A 61 5.89 -2.30 9.63
CA PHE A 61 6.75 -3.34 10.18
C PHE A 61 8.23 -2.93 10.09
N PRO A 62 9.05 -3.08 11.16
CA PRO A 62 10.47 -2.78 11.10
C PRO A 62 11.16 -3.59 9.98
N GLY A 63 11.75 -2.89 9.01
CA GLY A 63 12.28 -3.49 7.78
C GLY A 63 11.23 -3.76 6.70
N GLY A 64 9.96 -3.42 6.93
CA GLY A 64 8.92 -3.34 5.90
C GLY A 64 9.16 -2.15 4.96
N GLY A 65 8.44 -2.13 3.84
CA GLY A 65 8.59 -1.06 2.85
C GLY A 65 9.86 -1.14 1.99
N GLY A 66 10.47 -2.31 1.90
CA GLY A 66 11.64 -2.52 1.03
C GLY A 66 12.88 -1.83 1.59
N SER A 67 13.43 -2.35 2.68
CA SER A 67 14.76 -1.94 3.12
C SER A 67 15.76 -2.12 1.97
N MET A 68 16.21 -1.02 1.39
CA MET A 68 17.22 -0.98 0.32
C MET A 68 18.64 -1.22 0.87
N GLN A 69 18.78 -1.84 2.02
CA GLN A 69 20.06 -2.00 2.71
C GLN A 69 21.07 -2.92 1.99
N ASN A 70 20.63 -3.66 0.98
CA ASN A 70 21.47 -4.58 0.22
C ASN A 70 21.47 -4.30 -1.28
N ASN A 71 21.55 -3.03 -1.66
CA ASN A 71 21.66 -2.64 -3.06
C ASN A 71 22.99 -3.13 -3.65
N ASP A 72 22.94 -3.80 -4.80
CA ASP A 72 24.14 -4.18 -5.54
C ASP A 72 24.84 -2.91 -6.07
N PRO A 73 26.12 -2.67 -5.68
CA PRO A 73 26.83 -1.45 -6.07
C PRO A 73 27.11 -1.38 -7.57
N LYS A 74 27.30 -2.51 -8.27
CA LYS A 74 27.49 -2.53 -9.72
C LYS A 74 26.21 -2.12 -10.45
N LEU A 75 25.07 -2.63 -9.96
CA LEU A 75 23.76 -2.26 -10.51
C LEU A 75 23.46 -0.77 -10.29
N ALA A 76 23.76 -0.24 -9.10
CA ALA A 76 23.65 1.19 -8.82
C ALA A 76 24.55 2.05 -9.71
N GLN A 77 25.75 1.57 -10.05
CA GLN A 77 26.65 2.26 -10.95
C GLN A 77 26.15 2.26 -12.41
N GLN A 78 25.63 1.12 -12.88
CA GLN A 78 25.10 0.99 -14.24
C GLN A 78 23.77 1.73 -14.45
N TYR A 79 22.92 1.71 -13.44
CA TYR A 79 21.57 2.30 -13.46
C TYR A 79 21.35 3.15 -12.20
N PRO A 80 21.90 4.37 -12.11
CA PRO A 80 21.85 5.19 -10.89
C PRO A 80 20.44 5.44 -10.35
N ALA A 81 19.44 5.47 -11.24
CA ALA A 81 18.05 5.72 -10.88
C ALA A 81 17.26 4.47 -10.47
N ILE A 82 17.86 3.25 -10.51
CA ILE A 82 17.11 2.01 -10.25
C ILE A 82 16.59 1.92 -8.80
N PHE A 83 17.30 2.56 -7.89
CA PHE A 83 16.96 2.61 -6.46
C PHE A 83 16.37 3.97 -6.06
N MET A 84 15.98 4.78 -7.04
CA MET A 84 15.36 6.09 -6.78
C MET A 84 14.03 5.90 -6.04
N PRO A 85 13.80 6.60 -4.93
CA PRO A 85 12.50 6.63 -4.26
C PRO A 85 11.39 7.11 -5.20
N MET A 86 10.20 6.53 -5.08
CA MET A 86 9.06 6.89 -5.95
C MET A 86 8.66 8.36 -5.82
N ILE A 87 8.87 8.96 -4.66
CA ILE A 87 8.61 10.39 -4.46
C ILE A 87 9.51 11.26 -5.36
N ASP A 88 10.78 10.89 -5.51
CA ASP A 88 11.71 11.62 -6.40
C ASP A 88 11.33 11.42 -7.87
N THR A 89 10.88 10.21 -8.23
CA THR A 89 10.34 9.93 -9.55
C THR A 89 9.10 10.78 -9.84
N ALA A 90 8.20 10.90 -8.88
CA ALA A 90 6.98 11.71 -9.01
C ALA A 90 7.30 13.21 -9.19
N ASP A 91 8.25 13.75 -8.44
CA ASP A 91 8.72 15.13 -8.62
C ASP A 91 9.32 15.35 -10.04
N ILE A 92 10.12 14.39 -10.53
CA ILE A 92 10.69 14.45 -11.89
C ILE A 92 9.56 14.43 -12.95
N VAL A 93 8.54 13.61 -12.77
CA VAL A 93 7.39 13.54 -13.67
C VAL A 93 6.61 14.85 -13.65
N ALA A 94 6.34 15.40 -12.46
CA ALA A 94 5.65 16.68 -12.31
C ALA A 94 6.41 17.82 -13.03
N GLU A 95 7.71 17.91 -12.83
CA GLU A 95 8.57 18.90 -13.47
C GLU A 95 8.63 18.72 -15.00
N ARG A 96 8.85 17.49 -15.48
CA ARG A 96 8.98 17.15 -16.90
C ARG A 96 7.72 17.46 -17.69
N TYR A 97 6.57 17.13 -17.13
CA TYR A 97 5.27 17.32 -17.79
C TYR A 97 4.55 18.60 -17.37
N LYS A 98 5.21 19.44 -16.56
CA LYS A 98 4.68 20.73 -16.08
C LYS A 98 3.33 20.57 -15.36
N ILE A 99 3.22 19.53 -14.54
CA ILE A 99 2.02 19.29 -13.72
C ILE A 99 2.15 20.15 -12.46
N SER A 100 1.29 21.16 -12.32
CA SER A 100 1.39 22.09 -11.21
C SER A 100 1.03 21.44 -9.88
N ARG A 101 1.47 22.03 -8.78
CA ARG A 101 1.12 21.62 -7.43
C ARG A 101 -0.39 21.72 -7.19
N GLU A 102 -1.02 22.77 -7.65
CA GLU A 102 -2.45 23.02 -7.51
C GLU A 102 -3.26 21.91 -8.19
N TYR A 103 -2.90 21.53 -9.42
CA TYR A 103 -3.58 20.44 -10.12
C TYR A 103 -3.45 19.10 -9.40
N GLN A 104 -2.28 18.81 -8.81
CA GLN A 104 -2.06 17.61 -8.01
C GLN A 104 -2.92 17.62 -6.74
N ASP A 105 -3.02 18.75 -6.06
CA ASP A 105 -3.85 18.91 -4.86
C ASP A 105 -5.34 18.78 -5.19
N GLU A 106 -5.82 19.36 -6.30
CA GLU A 106 -7.20 19.20 -6.78
C GLU A 106 -7.54 17.76 -7.10
N PHE A 107 -6.64 17.04 -7.78
CA PHE A 107 -6.81 15.62 -8.08
C PHE A 107 -6.88 14.79 -6.79
N SER A 108 -6.02 15.08 -5.83
CA SER A 108 -5.97 14.39 -4.54
C SER A 108 -7.24 14.64 -3.73
N LEU A 109 -7.73 15.88 -3.69
CA LEU A 109 -9.00 16.22 -3.05
C LEU A 109 -10.17 15.43 -3.66
N GLU A 110 -10.25 15.37 -4.99
CA GLU A 110 -11.30 14.62 -5.67
C GLU A 110 -11.22 13.11 -5.38
N SER A 111 -10.02 12.55 -5.29
CA SER A 111 -9.80 11.16 -4.88
C SER A 111 -10.34 10.89 -3.47
N GLN A 112 -10.01 11.75 -2.49
CA GLN A 112 -10.51 11.65 -1.13
C GLN A 112 -12.04 11.75 -1.07
N ARG A 113 -12.62 12.68 -1.83
CA ARG A 113 -14.07 12.89 -1.89
C ARG A 113 -14.81 11.67 -2.46
N ARG A 114 -14.30 11.09 -3.54
CA ARG A 114 -14.88 9.88 -4.15
C ARG A 114 -14.84 8.69 -3.20
N MET A 115 -13.72 8.48 -2.52
CA MET A 115 -13.60 7.40 -1.54
C MET A 115 -14.55 7.61 -0.36
N ALA A 116 -14.63 8.81 0.19
CA ALA A 116 -15.56 9.13 1.28
C ALA A 116 -17.01 8.88 0.86
N ALA A 117 -17.42 9.32 -0.34
CA ALA A 117 -18.77 9.08 -0.86
C ALA A 117 -19.06 7.58 -1.05
N ALA A 118 -18.08 6.81 -1.53
CA ALA A 118 -18.23 5.37 -1.70
C ALA A 118 -18.38 4.65 -0.35
N GLN A 119 -17.62 5.05 0.67
CA GLN A 119 -17.75 4.51 2.02
C GLN A 119 -19.10 4.88 2.66
N GLN A 120 -19.56 6.14 2.52
CA GLN A 120 -20.87 6.56 3.00
C GLN A 120 -22.03 5.80 2.33
N ALA A 121 -21.87 5.48 1.05
CA ALA A 121 -22.82 4.68 0.29
C ALA A 121 -22.66 3.15 0.54
N ASN A 122 -21.81 2.77 1.49
CA ASN A 122 -21.56 1.37 1.89
C ASN A 122 -21.17 0.43 0.73
N LYS A 123 -20.44 0.94 -0.27
CA LYS A 123 -20.10 0.21 -1.49
C LYS A 123 -19.10 -0.93 -1.27
N PHE A 124 -18.41 -0.97 -0.13
CA PHE A 124 -17.38 -1.96 0.18
C PHE A 124 -17.83 -3.02 1.20
N ALA A 125 -19.10 -2.98 1.66
CA ALA A 125 -19.57 -3.85 2.74
C ALA A 125 -19.42 -5.34 2.43
N ASP A 126 -19.66 -5.72 1.18
CA ASP A 126 -19.65 -7.14 0.76
C ASP A 126 -18.23 -7.71 0.63
N GLU A 127 -17.21 -6.87 0.59
CA GLU A 127 -15.80 -7.29 0.43
C GLU A 127 -14.96 -7.10 1.70
N ILE A 128 -15.46 -6.37 2.71
CA ILE A 128 -14.76 -6.16 3.97
C ILE A 128 -15.07 -7.30 4.95
N VAL A 129 -14.02 -7.99 5.39
CA VAL A 129 -14.09 -8.98 6.46
C VAL A 129 -13.59 -8.34 7.75
N PRO A 130 -14.46 -8.11 8.76
CA PRO A 130 -14.03 -7.54 10.04
C PRO A 130 -12.99 -8.41 10.73
N MET A 131 -11.94 -7.78 11.26
CA MET A 131 -10.85 -8.47 11.95
C MET A 131 -10.67 -7.94 13.37
N ALA A 132 -10.79 -8.81 14.35
CA ALA A 132 -10.49 -8.50 15.74
C ALA A 132 -8.97 -8.48 15.96
N THR A 133 -8.49 -7.43 16.61
CA THR A 133 -7.07 -7.24 16.89
C THR A 133 -6.85 -6.43 18.17
N LYS A 134 -5.59 -6.15 18.50
CA LYS A 134 -5.20 -5.24 19.58
C LYS A 134 -4.64 -3.96 18.99
N MET A 135 -5.11 -2.82 19.50
CA MET A 135 -4.62 -1.51 19.10
C MET A 135 -3.88 -0.85 20.25
N LYS A 136 -2.68 -0.34 19.96
CA LYS A 136 -1.94 0.51 20.87
C LYS A 136 -2.49 1.93 20.79
N VAL A 137 -2.95 2.43 21.93
CA VAL A 137 -3.44 3.80 22.09
C VAL A 137 -2.45 4.56 22.95
N VAL A 138 -2.08 5.75 22.51
CA VAL A 138 -1.21 6.67 23.28
C VAL A 138 -2.05 7.88 23.68
N ASN A 139 -2.16 8.12 24.99
CA ASN A 139 -2.78 9.33 25.50
C ASN A 139 -1.91 10.54 25.07
N LYS A 140 -2.52 11.51 24.38
CA LYS A 140 -1.78 12.66 23.83
C LYS A 140 -1.22 13.58 24.93
N GLU A 141 -1.85 13.62 26.10
CA GLU A 141 -1.48 14.49 27.22
C GLU A 141 -0.48 13.80 28.15
N THR A 142 -0.84 12.61 28.67
CA THR A 142 -0.01 11.89 29.65
C THR A 142 1.10 11.07 29.01
N LYS A 143 1.04 10.81 27.67
CA LYS A 143 1.94 9.90 26.93
C LYS A 143 1.87 8.45 27.39
N GLU A 144 0.91 8.11 28.22
CA GLU A 144 0.67 6.71 28.64
C GLU A 144 0.19 5.87 27.48
N GLU A 145 0.74 4.67 27.40
CA GLU A 145 0.40 3.68 26.39
C GLU A 145 -0.56 2.65 26.97
N SER A 146 -1.60 2.33 26.25
CA SER A 146 -2.52 1.26 26.57
C SER A 146 -2.80 0.37 25.37
N ILE A 147 -3.17 -0.88 25.61
CA ILE A 147 -3.58 -1.82 24.58
C ILE A 147 -5.07 -2.10 24.78
N VAL A 148 -5.85 -1.84 23.74
CA VAL A 148 -7.30 -2.05 23.74
C VAL A 148 -7.70 -3.06 22.68
N ASP A 149 -8.81 -3.74 22.91
CA ASP A 149 -9.44 -4.55 21.87
C ASP A 149 -10.02 -3.66 20.79
N TYR A 150 -9.76 -4.00 19.54
CA TYR A 150 -10.20 -3.23 18.39
C TYR A 150 -10.67 -4.15 17.27
N VAL A 151 -11.70 -3.74 16.55
CA VAL A 151 -12.16 -4.44 15.34
C VAL A 151 -11.94 -3.54 14.15
N VAL A 152 -11.04 -3.96 13.24
CA VAL A 152 -10.86 -3.32 11.95
C VAL A 152 -12.01 -3.79 11.05
N ASN A 153 -12.89 -2.89 10.67
CA ASN A 153 -14.09 -3.17 9.88
C ASN A 153 -14.29 -2.21 8.70
N ARG A 154 -13.28 -1.44 8.35
CA ARG A 154 -13.27 -0.51 7.22
C ARG A 154 -11.86 -0.20 6.77
N ASP A 155 -11.73 0.32 5.56
CA ASP A 155 -10.49 0.95 5.10
C ASP A 155 -10.29 2.31 5.77
N GLU A 156 -9.09 2.58 6.29
CA GLU A 156 -8.75 3.76 7.07
C GLU A 156 -7.70 4.65 6.39
N CYS A 157 -7.37 4.37 5.11
CA CYS A 157 -6.31 5.09 4.40
C CYS A 157 -6.73 6.48 3.92
N ASN A 158 -8.02 6.70 3.66
CA ASN A 158 -8.54 7.98 3.20
C ASN A 158 -8.80 8.97 4.34
N ARG A 159 -8.83 10.25 3.99
CA ARG A 159 -9.11 11.37 4.90
C ARG A 159 -10.34 12.15 4.40
N PRO A 160 -11.55 11.81 4.87
CA PRO A 160 -12.80 12.42 4.39
C PRO A 160 -12.91 13.93 4.64
N ASP A 161 -12.15 14.43 5.61
CA ASP A 161 -12.08 15.85 6.01
C ASP A 161 -11.04 16.67 5.23
N THR A 162 -10.43 16.08 4.21
CA THR A 162 -9.45 16.77 3.35
C THR A 162 -10.10 17.99 2.67
N THR A 163 -9.38 19.12 2.69
CA THR A 163 -9.76 20.34 1.99
C THR A 163 -8.62 20.84 1.10
N LEU A 164 -8.94 21.58 0.04
CA LEU A 164 -7.93 22.14 -0.84
C LEU A 164 -7.00 23.10 -0.09
N GLU A 165 -7.57 23.91 0.81
CA GLU A 165 -6.79 24.80 1.66
C GLU A 165 -5.81 24.03 2.59
N GLY A 166 -6.26 22.90 3.13
CA GLY A 166 -5.44 22.02 3.95
C GLY A 166 -4.26 21.44 3.15
N LEU A 167 -4.52 20.98 1.92
CA LEU A 167 -3.49 20.46 1.02
C LEU A 167 -2.47 21.54 0.64
N ALA A 168 -2.93 22.74 0.28
CA ALA A 168 -2.07 23.86 -0.13
C ALA A 168 -1.06 24.29 0.97
N LYS A 169 -1.41 24.09 2.25
CA LYS A 169 -0.54 24.41 3.40
C LYS A 169 0.59 23.40 3.63
N LEU A 170 0.53 22.23 3.00
CA LEU A 170 1.53 21.18 3.20
C LEU A 170 2.82 21.54 2.48
N ALA A 171 3.94 21.45 3.20
CA ALA A 171 5.26 21.63 2.61
C ALA A 171 5.64 20.42 1.75
N PRO A 172 6.34 20.64 0.62
CA PRO A 172 6.89 19.54 -0.16
C PRO A 172 7.89 18.71 0.64
N VAL A 173 7.81 17.39 0.53
CA VAL A 173 8.65 16.45 1.30
C VAL A 173 10.14 16.59 0.96
N ARG A 174 10.47 16.95 -0.27
CA ARG A 174 11.83 17.13 -0.77
C ARG A 174 12.32 18.58 -0.75
N GLY A 175 11.56 19.47 -0.09
CA GLY A 175 11.92 20.88 0.10
C GLY A 175 11.33 21.81 -0.94
N GLU A 176 11.72 23.07 -0.83
CA GLU A 176 11.23 24.17 -1.65
C GLU A 176 11.46 23.91 -3.16
N GLY A 177 10.50 24.29 -3.99
CA GLY A 177 10.53 24.07 -5.43
C GLY A 177 10.15 22.66 -5.89
N LYS A 178 9.76 21.77 -4.98
CA LYS A 178 9.23 20.44 -5.28
C LYS A 178 7.70 20.42 -5.14
N PHE A 179 7.08 19.33 -5.62
CA PHE A 179 5.63 19.26 -5.80
C PHE A 179 4.96 18.32 -4.79
N ILE A 180 5.65 17.21 -4.44
CA ILE A 180 5.02 16.11 -3.73
C ILE A 180 4.99 16.37 -2.23
N THR A 181 3.81 16.24 -1.64
CA THR A 181 3.54 16.43 -0.20
C THR A 181 2.92 15.17 0.41
N ALA A 182 2.73 15.18 1.72
CA ALA A 182 2.00 14.12 2.42
C ALA A 182 0.50 14.06 2.05
N GLY A 183 -0.03 15.04 1.33
CA GLY A 183 -1.43 15.12 0.95
C GLY A 183 -1.72 14.75 -0.50
N ASN A 184 -0.71 14.82 -1.38
CA ASN A 184 -0.86 14.51 -2.79
C ASN A 184 0.03 13.35 -3.27
N ALA A 185 0.71 12.66 -2.35
CA ALA A 185 1.54 11.49 -2.62
C ALA A 185 0.71 10.21 -2.78
#